data_25d6052c0b963947285f3248b0b22cea
#
_entry.id   25d6052c0b963947285f3248b0b22cea
#
_cell.length_a   1.000
_cell.length_b   1.000
_cell.length_c   1.000
_cell.angle_alpha   90.00
_cell.angle_beta   90.00
_cell.angle_gamma   90.00
#
_symmetry.space_group_name_H-M   'P 1'
#
loop_
_entity.id
_entity.type
_entity.pdbx_description
1 polymer ?
#
loop_
_entity_poly.entity_id
_entity_poly.type
_entity_poly.pdbx_seq_one_letter_code
_entity_poly.pdbx_strand_id
1 'polypeptide(L)'
;MDVLVPLLQLLVLLLTLPLHLMALLGCWQPLCKSYFPYLMAVLTPKCNRKVESKKRELFSRIKGLTGASGKVALLELGCGTGANFQFYPPGCRVTCLDPNPHFEKFLTKSMAENRHLQYERFVVAPGEDMRELADGSMDVVVCTLVLCSVQSPRKVLQEVQRVLRPGGVLFFWEHVAEPYGSWAFMWQQVFEPTWKHIGDGCCLTRETWKDLENAQFSEIQMERQPPPFKWLPVGPHIMGKAVKSFPSPKALISSFPSLQLEQVPHQPIYLPLRGT
;
A
#
# COMPACT_ATOMS: atom_id res chain seq x y z
N MET A 1 -18.76 29.05 -1.14
CA MET A 1 -18.74 27.65 -0.68
C MET A 1 -18.51 27.53 0.82
N ASP A 2 -17.89 28.51 1.46
CA ASP A 2 -17.46 28.45 2.87
C ASP A 2 -18.60 28.30 3.90
N VAL A 3 -19.78 28.81 3.62
CA VAL A 3 -20.97 28.68 4.49
C VAL A 3 -21.81 27.45 4.12
N LEU A 4 -21.83 27.07 2.84
CA LEU A 4 -22.65 25.97 2.33
C LEU A 4 -22.15 24.61 2.82
N VAL A 5 -20.84 24.39 2.81
CA VAL A 5 -20.24 23.11 3.28
C VAL A 5 -20.63 22.79 4.72
N PRO A 6 -20.41 23.66 5.73
CA PRO A 6 -20.77 23.33 7.11
C PRO A 6 -22.27 23.13 7.32
N LEU A 7 -23.14 23.86 6.59
CA LEU A 7 -24.59 23.66 6.65
C LEU A 7 -25.02 22.29 6.12
N LEU A 8 -24.46 21.87 4.96
CA LEU A 8 -24.73 20.56 4.39
C LEU A 8 -24.10 19.44 5.23
N GLN A 9 -22.91 19.64 5.79
CA GLN A 9 -22.34 18.71 6.75
C GLN A 9 -23.24 18.50 7.97
N LEU A 10 -23.74 19.61 8.56
CA LEU A 10 -24.66 19.52 9.70
C LEU A 10 -25.93 18.74 9.34
N LEU A 11 -26.49 18.96 8.16
CA LEU A 11 -27.65 18.21 7.68
C LEU A 11 -27.33 16.71 7.57
N VAL A 12 -26.20 16.34 6.95
CA VAL A 12 -25.78 14.94 6.82
C VAL A 12 -25.51 14.32 8.19
N LEU A 13 -24.87 15.05 9.11
CA LEU A 13 -24.64 14.59 10.49
C LEU A 13 -25.94 14.34 11.25
N LEU A 14 -26.94 15.22 11.10
CA LEU A 14 -28.27 15.03 11.72
C LEU A 14 -29.00 13.81 11.13
N LEU A 15 -28.95 13.62 9.81
CA LEU A 15 -29.54 12.45 9.14
C LEU A 15 -28.86 11.13 9.52
N THR A 16 -27.57 11.18 9.85
CA THR A 16 -26.76 10.01 10.22
C THR A 16 -26.41 9.99 11.71
N LEU A 17 -27.15 10.75 12.53
CA LEU A 17 -26.88 10.88 13.97
C LEU A 17 -26.76 9.54 14.72
N PRO A 18 -27.61 8.51 14.48
CA PRO A 18 -27.45 7.23 15.14
C PRO A 18 -26.07 6.58 14.91
N LEU A 19 -25.54 6.71 13.69
CA LEU A 19 -24.19 6.21 13.33
C LEU A 19 -23.12 6.91 14.16
N HIS A 20 -23.18 8.24 14.24
CA HIS A 20 -22.21 9.04 15.00
C HIS A 20 -22.30 8.78 16.50
N LEU A 21 -23.50 8.59 17.05
CA LEU A 21 -23.68 8.19 18.44
C LEU A 21 -23.09 6.80 18.72
N MET A 22 -23.30 5.83 17.84
CA MET A 22 -22.69 4.49 17.98
C MET A 22 -21.15 4.57 17.89
N ALA A 23 -20.62 5.44 17.03
CA ALA A 23 -19.18 5.68 16.92
C ALA A 23 -18.62 6.30 18.22
N LEU A 24 -19.31 7.30 18.77
CA LEU A 24 -18.93 7.97 20.03
C LEU A 24 -18.95 6.99 21.21
N LEU A 25 -19.93 6.08 21.26
CA LEU A 25 -20.03 5.04 22.29
C LEU A 25 -19.08 3.87 22.09
N GLY A 26 -18.25 3.89 21.03
CA GLY A 26 -17.30 2.81 20.73
C GLY A 26 -17.92 1.53 20.15
N CYS A 27 -19.24 1.49 19.94
CA CYS A 27 -19.94 0.31 19.43
C CYS A 27 -19.83 0.15 17.91
N TRP A 28 -19.54 1.22 17.20
CA TRP A 28 -19.50 1.20 15.73
C TRP A 28 -18.31 0.42 15.17
N GLN A 29 -17.12 0.62 15.71
CA GLN A 29 -15.90 0.00 15.18
C GLN A 29 -15.95 -1.55 15.17
N PRO A 30 -16.35 -2.24 16.26
CA PRO A 30 -16.51 -3.68 16.23
C PRO A 30 -17.55 -4.15 15.21
N LEU A 31 -18.67 -3.42 15.10
CA LEU A 31 -19.72 -3.69 14.12
C LEU A 31 -19.21 -3.51 12.70
N CYS A 32 -18.53 -2.41 12.42
CA CYS A 32 -17.93 -2.12 11.12
C CYS A 32 -16.94 -3.23 10.71
N LYS A 33 -16.00 -3.59 11.55
CA LYS A 33 -15.06 -4.69 11.30
C LYS A 33 -15.76 -6.02 11.01
N SER A 34 -16.90 -6.27 11.61
CA SER A 34 -17.65 -7.51 11.38
C SER A 34 -18.37 -7.54 10.02
N TYR A 35 -19.05 -6.45 9.62
CA TYR A 35 -19.83 -6.45 8.36
C TYR A 35 -19.00 -6.05 7.13
N PHE A 36 -17.95 -5.24 7.30
CA PHE A 36 -17.18 -4.66 6.20
C PHE A 36 -16.60 -5.72 5.23
N PRO A 37 -16.06 -6.86 5.69
CA PRO A 37 -15.61 -7.92 4.79
C PRO A 37 -16.71 -8.48 3.88
N TYR A 38 -17.94 -8.60 4.37
CA TYR A 38 -19.08 -9.05 3.56
C TYR A 38 -19.47 -8.00 2.51
N LEU A 39 -19.48 -6.71 2.91
CA LEU A 39 -19.71 -5.60 2.01
C LEU A 39 -18.66 -5.60 0.89
N MET A 40 -17.39 -5.75 1.24
CA MET A 40 -16.28 -5.81 0.27
C MET A 40 -16.39 -7.03 -0.64
N ALA A 41 -16.78 -8.20 -0.12
CA ALA A 41 -16.98 -9.39 -0.94
C ALA A 41 -18.04 -9.20 -2.04
N VAL A 42 -19.03 -8.34 -1.81
CA VAL A 42 -20.08 -8.01 -2.81
C VAL A 42 -19.65 -6.88 -3.75
N LEU A 43 -19.00 -5.84 -3.22
CA LEU A 43 -18.65 -4.64 -4.00
C LEU A 43 -17.39 -4.83 -4.85
N THR A 44 -16.38 -5.48 -4.31
CA THR A 44 -15.07 -5.63 -4.96
C THR A 44 -15.13 -6.28 -6.35
N PRO A 45 -15.90 -7.38 -6.58
CA PRO A 45 -16.01 -7.96 -7.91
C PRO A 45 -16.65 -7.02 -8.93
N LYS A 46 -17.60 -6.17 -8.50
CA LYS A 46 -18.25 -5.16 -9.34
C LYS A 46 -17.29 -4.03 -9.71
N CYS A 47 -16.52 -3.55 -8.73
CA CYS A 47 -15.47 -2.55 -8.95
C CYS A 47 -14.38 -3.10 -9.86
N ASN A 48 -13.87 -4.30 -9.59
CA ASN A 48 -12.81 -4.92 -10.39
C ASN A 48 -13.19 -5.05 -11.86
N ARG A 49 -14.42 -5.48 -12.17
CA ARG A 49 -14.89 -5.54 -13.57
C ARG A 49 -14.81 -4.19 -14.29
N LYS A 50 -15.04 -3.08 -13.60
CA LYS A 50 -14.97 -1.73 -14.18
C LYS A 50 -13.54 -1.28 -14.49
N VAL A 51 -12.57 -1.73 -13.69
CA VAL A 51 -11.17 -1.31 -13.77
C VAL A 51 -10.22 -2.44 -14.19
N GLU A 52 -10.77 -3.57 -14.65
CA GLU A 52 -10.02 -4.81 -14.93
C GLU A 52 -8.83 -4.59 -15.86
N SER A 53 -9.06 -3.93 -17.00
CA SER A 53 -8.00 -3.67 -17.98
C SER A 53 -6.84 -2.89 -17.38
N LYS A 54 -7.15 -1.88 -16.58
CA LYS A 54 -6.15 -1.04 -15.92
C LYS A 54 -5.38 -1.78 -14.83
N LYS A 55 -6.07 -2.61 -14.02
CA LYS A 55 -5.39 -3.46 -13.04
C LYS A 55 -4.50 -4.51 -13.70
N ARG A 56 -4.96 -5.14 -14.80
CA ARG A 56 -4.14 -6.07 -15.58
C ARG A 56 -2.89 -5.38 -16.14
N GLU A 57 -3.03 -4.18 -16.69
CA GLU A 57 -1.90 -3.37 -17.16
C GLU A 57 -0.91 -3.06 -16.03
N LEU A 58 -1.41 -2.54 -14.89
CA LEU A 58 -0.59 -2.19 -13.74
C LEU A 58 0.21 -3.40 -13.22
N PHE A 59 -0.46 -4.51 -12.95
CA PHE A 59 0.17 -5.69 -12.32
C PHE A 59 0.92 -6.58 -13.32
N SER A 60 0.68 -6.42 -14.65
CA SER A 60 1.51 -7.11 -15.65
C SER A 60 3.00 -6.75 -15.55
N ARG A 61 3.29 -5.55 -15.05
CA ARG A 61 4.66 -5.06 -14.83
C ARG A 61 5.43 -5.84 -13.75
N ILE A 62 4.71 -6.58 -12.88
CA ILE A 62 5.32 -7.48 -11.88
C ILE A 62 6.08 -8.63 -12.55
N LYS A 63 5.63 -9.10 -13.73
CA LYS A 63 6.29 -10.20 -14.48
C LYS A 63 7.75 -9.93 -14.84
N GLY A 64 8.13 -8.66 -15.00
CA GLY A 64 9.50 -8.24 -15.30
C GLY A 64 10.43 -8.17 -14.08
N LEU A 65 9.88 -8.39 -12.88
CA LEU A 65 10.64 -8.34 -11.64
C LEU A 65 11.10 -9.76 -11.28
N THR A 66 12.40 -9.91 -11.03
CA THR A 66 12.98 -11.17 -10.58
C THR A 66 13.25 -11.07 -9.09
N GLY A 67 12.61 -11.91 -8.28
CA GLY A 67 12.88 -12.01 -6.86
C GLY A 67 14.26 -12.63 -6.60
N ALA A 68 14.82 -12.37 -5.42
CA ALA A 68 16.14 -12.90 -5.01
C ALA A 68 16.21 -14.44 -5.05
N SER A 69 15.07 -15.13 -4.89
CA SER A 69 14.94 -16.59 -4.95
C SER A 69 14.44 -17.13 -6.30
N GLY A 70 14.41 -16.32 -7.35
CA GLY A 70 13.77 -16.66 -8.63
C GLY A 70 12.24 -16.56 -8.62
N LYS A 71 11.62 -16.30 -7.45
CA LYS A 71 10.20 -16.07 -7.27
C LYS A 71 9.98 -14.72 -6.60
N VAL A 72 8.95 -14.00 -7.00
CA VAL A 72 8.64 -12.68 -6.45
C VAL A 72 7.99 -12.83 -5.07
N ALA A 73 8.62 -12.26 -4.04
CA ALA A 73 8.04 -12.09 -2.71
C ALA A 73 7.16 -10.82 -2.71
N LEU A 74 5.85 -11.00 -2.61
CA LEU A 74 4.85 -9.95 -2.73
C LEU A 74 4.10 -9.77 -1.41
N LEU A 75 4.07 -8.55 -0.90
CA LEU A 75 3.18 -8.15 0.20
C LEU A 75 1.93 -7.49 -0.37
N GLU A 76 0.76 -8.06 -0.09
CA GLU A 76 -0.53 -7.40 -0.28
C GLU A 76 -0.89 -6.64 1.00
N LEU A 77 -0.74 -5.32 0.98
CA LEU A 77 -1.05 -4.42 2.10
C LEU A 77 -2.53 -4.02 2.04
N GLY A 78 -3.26 -4.22 3.16
CA GLY A 78 -4.71 -4.06 3.20
C GLY A 78 -5.39 -5.05 2.25
N CYS A 79 -5.05 -6.32 2.41
CA CYS A 79 -5.39 -7.37 1.45
C CYS A 79 -6.90 -7.61 1.30
N GLY A 80 -7.69 -7.25 2.31
CA GLY A 80 -9.14 -7.40 2.26
C GLY A 80 -9.57 -8.81 1.85
N THR A 81 -10.36 -8.90 0.79
CA THR A 81 -10.85 -10.18 0.26
C THR A 81 -9.90 -10.86 -0.74
N GLY A 82 -8.69 -10.36 -0.93
CA GLY A 82 -7.76 -10.86 -1.96
C GLY A 82 -8.15 -10.44 -3.38
N ALA A 83 -8.70 -9.25 -3.51
CA ALA A 83 -9.28 -8.71 -4.74
C ALA A 83 -8.34 -8.64 -5.93
N ASN A 84 -7.03 -8.56 -5.68
CA ASN A 84 -6.01 -8.39 -6.71
C ASN A 84 -5.37 -9.72 -7.15
N PHE A 85 -5.57 -10.81 -6.43
CA PHE A 85 -4.87 -12.08 -6.64
C PHE A 85 -4.97 -12.61 -8.09
N GLN A 86 -6.14 -12.45 -8.71
CA GLN A 86 -6.36 -12.86 -10.11
C GLN A 86 -5.51 -12.10 -11.14
N PHE A 87 -4.87 -10.99 -10.75
CA PHE A 87 -4.06 -10.17 -11.63
C PHE A 87 -2.55 -10.43 -11.47
N TYR A 88 -2.13 -11.11 -10.41
CA TYR A 88 -0.72 -11.37 -10.15
C TYR A 88 -0.17 -12.48 -11.05
N PRO A 89 1.10 -12.38 -11.45
CA PRO A 89 1.74 -13.42 -12.25
C PRO A 89 1.87 -14.74 -11.46
N PRO A 90 1.88 -15.89 -12.16
CA PRO A 90 2.08 -17.18 -11.52
C PRO A 90 3.40 -17.28 -10.75
N GLY A 91 3.38 -18.01 -9.64
CA GLY A 91 4.56 -18.27 -8.83
C GLY A 91 4.92 -17.20 -7.81
N CYS A 92 4.19 -16.08 -7.76
CA CYS A 92 4.39 -15.09 -6.68
C CYS A 92 4.11 -15.72 -5.31
N ARG A 93 4.99 -15.44 -4.36
CA ARG A 93 4.84 -15.77 -2.94
C ARG A 93 4.12 -14.60 -2.27
N VAL A 94 2.88 -14.82 -1.82
CA VAL A 94 2.02 -13.75 -1.34
C VAL A 94 1.91 -13.81 0.18
N THR A 95 2.39 -12.77 0.85
CA THR A 95 2.09 -12.44 2.25
C THR A 95 0.98 -11.39 2.26
N CYS A 96 -0.06 -11.63 3.06
CA CYS A 96 -1.19 -10.74 3.22
C CYS A 96 -1.11 -10.00 4.56
N LEU A 97 -1.41 -8.70 4.58
CA LEU A 97 -1.51 -7.92 5.81
C LEU A 97 -2.80 -7.10 5.79
N ASP A 98 -3.56 -7.20 6.88
CA ASP A 98 -4.78 -6.40 7.09
C ASP A 98 -5.07 -6.29 8.61
N PRO A 99 -5.50 -5.12 9.12
CA PRO A 99 -5.83 -4.95 10.54
C PRO A 99 -7.16 -5.63 10.95
N ASN A 100 -7.94 -6.12 9.98
CA ASN A 100 -9.22 -6.76 10.24
C ASN A 100 -9.13 -8.29 10.08
N PRO A 101 -9.11 -9.07 11.18
CA PRO A 101 -8.97 -10.52 11.11
C PRO A 101 -10.16 -11.22 10.44
N HIS A 102 -11.31 -10.55 10.33
CA HIS A 102 -12.50 -11.13 9.70
C HIS A 102 -12.37 -11.33 8.18
N PHE A 103 -11.31 -10.80 7.55
CA PHE A 103 -11.00 -11.07 6.16
C PHE A 103 -10.43 -12.47 5.90
N GLU A 104 -9.89 -13.15 6.90
CA GLU A 104 -9.18 -14.43 6.75
C GLU A 104 -9.98 -15.50 5.97
N LYS A 105 -11.27 -15.64 6.28
CA LYS A 105 -12.15 -16.60 5.58
C LYS A 105 -12.34 -16.28 4.09
N PHE A 106 -12.34 -14.98 3.72
CA PHE A 106 -12.46 -14.54 2.33
C PHE A 106 -11.14 -14.74 1.59
N LEU A 107 -10.01 -14.47 2.26
CA LEU A 107 -8.67 -14.75 1.75
C LEU A 107 -8.49 -16.24 1.46
N THR A 108 -8.84 -17.12 2.38
CA THR A 108 -8.78 -18.58 2.21
C THR A 108 -9.52 -19.01 0.94
N LYS A 109 -10.75 -18.48 0.74
CA LYS A 109 -11.51 -18.74 -0.48
C LYS A 109 -10.81 -18.22 -1.71
N SER A 110 -10.38 -16.95 -1.70
CA SER A 110 -9.70 -16.32 -2.84
C SER A 110 -8.41 -17.04 -3.21
N MET A 111 -7.63 -17.51 -2.21
CA MET A 111 -6.42 -18.30 -2.46
C MET A 111 -6.73 -19.66 -3.10
N ALA A 112 -7.81 -20.34 -2.68
CA ALA A 112 -8.24 -21.58 -3.31
C ALA A 112 -8.64 -21.42 -4.78
N GLU A 113 -9.14 -20.24 -5.16
CA GLU A 113 -9.49 -19.86 -6.54
C GLU A 113 -8.26 -19.44 -7.37
N ASN A 114 -7.17 -18.98 -6.71
CA ASN A 114 -5.96 -18.44 -7.35
C ASN A 114 -4.74 -19.34 -7.10
N ARG A 115 -4.84 -20.64 -7.43
CA ARG A 115 -3.80 -21.68 -7.18
C ARG A 115 -2.48 -21.44 -7.93
N HIS A 116 -2.41 -20.46 -8.82
CA HIS A 116 -1.18 -20.05 -9.49
C HIS A 116 -0.24 -19.25 -8.57
N LEU A 117 -0.73 -18.80 -7.41
CA LEU A 117 0.02 -18.10 -6.38
C LEU A 117 0.46 -19.05 -5.25
N GLN A 118 1.53 -18.69 -4.56
CA GLN A 118 1.97 -19.36 -3.35
C GLN A 118 1.63 -18.49 -2.14
N TYR A 119 0.60 -18.87 -1.42
CA TYR A 119 0.23 -18.18 -0.19
C TYR A 119 1.21 -18.54 0.94
N GLU A 120 1.74 -17.53 1.63
CA GLU A 120 2.64 -17.74 2.76
C GLU A 120 1.91 -17.60 4.09
N ARG A 121 1.38 -16.42 4.37
CA ARG A 121 0.68 -16.15 5.63
C ARG A 121 -0.22 -14.92 5.54
N PHE A 122 -1.12 -14.83 6.52
CA PHE A 122 -1.90 -13.63 6.82
C PHE A 122 -1.40 -13.04 8.14
N VAL A 123 -1.04 -11.76 8.11
CA VAL A 123 -0.57 -10.98 9.25
C VAL A 123 -1.69 -10.02 9.64
N VAL A 124 -2.16 -10.10 10.88
CA VAL A 124 -3.19 -9.19 11.41
C VAL A 124 -2.50 -8.03 12.09
N ALA A 125 -2.23 -6.98 11.32
CA ALA A 125 -1.55 -5.78 11.80
C ALA A 125 -1.96 -4.55 11.00
N PRO A 126 -1.88 -3.34 11.58
CA PRO A 126 -2.03 -2.10 10.84
C PRO A 126 -0.82 -1.87 9.91
N GLY A 127 -1.06 -1.17 8.79
CA GLY A 127 0.01 -0.85 7.85
C GLY A 127 1.10 0.07 8.41
N GLU A 128 0.82 0.78 9.49
CA GLU A 128 1.76 1.62 10.24
C GLU A 128 2.75 0.83 11.10
N ASP A 129 2.53 -0.48 11.26
CA ASP A 129 3.35 -1.36 12.09
C ASP A 129 3.48 -2.74 11.46
N MET A 130 4.48 -2.91 10.61
CA MET A 130 4.79 -4.18 9.94
C MET A 130 5.98 -4.91 10.59
N ARG A 131 6.16 -4.81 11.92
CA ARG A 131 7.30 -5.41 12.65
C ARG A 131 7.46 -6.92 12.46
N GLU A 132 6.38 -7.62 12.12
CA GLU A 132 6.42 -9.06 11.79
C GLU A 132 7.08 -9.37 10.44
N LEU A 133 7.31 -8.34 9.61
CA LEU A 133 7.98 -8.44 8.33
C LEU A 133 9.41 -7.92 8.46
N ALA A 134 10.37 -8.73 8.03
CA ALA A 134 11.78 -8.35 8.09
C ALA A 134 12.12 -7.23 7.09
N ASP A 135 13.15 -6.44 7.39
CA ASP A 135 13.68 -5.41 6.51
C ASP A 135 14.14 -6.03 5.18
N GLY A 136 13.79 -5.38 4.09
CA GLY A 136 14.21 -5.81 2.75
C GLY A 136 13.72 -7.21 2.32
N SER A 137 12.66 -7.73 2.96
CA SER A 137 12.16 -9.08 2.70
C SER A 137 11.22 -9.18 1.49
N MET A 138 10.73 -8.05 0.97
CA MET A 138 9.75 -8.01 -0.11
C MET A 138 10.34 -7.44 -1.39
N ASP A 139 10.07 -8.11 -2.51
CA ASP A 139 10.40 -7.61 -3.86
C ASP A 139 9.36 -6.59 -4.32
N VAL A 140 8.10 -6.84 -3.95
CA VAL A 140 6.92 -6.06 -4.34
C VAL A 140 6.02 -5.82 -3.14
N VAL A 141 5.53 -4.60 -3.01
CA VAL A 141 4.37 -4.28 -2.15
C VAL A 141 3.24 -3.80 -3.06
N VAL A 142 2.03 -4.32 -2.83
CA VAL A 142 0.81 -3.83 -3.49
C VAL A 142 -0.07 -3.17 -2.44
N CYS A 143 -0.55 -1.97 -2.74
CA CYS A 143 -1.39 -1.16 -1.87
C CYS A 143 -2.56 -0.60 -2.68
N THR A 144 -3.79 -1.06 -2.40
CA THR A 144 -4.97 -0.63 -3.16
C THR A 144 -6.11 -0.22 -2.23
N LEU A 145 -6.48 1.06 -2.26
CA LEU A 145 -7.54 1.67 -1.45
C LEU A 145 -7.28 1.51 0.06
N VAL A 146 -6.02 1.66 0.48
CA VAL A 146 -5.57 1.52 1.86
C VAL A 146 -5.07 2.85 2.43
N LEU A 147 -4.21 3.57 1.68
CA LEU A 147 -3.64 4.83 2.16
C LEU A 147 -4.70 5.88 2.47
N CYS A 148 -5.88 5.77 1.86
CA CYS A 148 -7.02 6.63 2.19
C CYS A 148 -7.61 6.35 3.59
N SER A 149 -7.46 5.13 4.13
CA SER A 149 -8.11 4.67 5.37
C SER A 149 -7.19 4.63 6.59
N VAL A 150 -5.87 4.59 6.38
CA VAL A 150 -4.89 4.50 7.46
C VAL A 150 -4.80 5.81 8.26
N GLN A 151 -4.36 5.72 9.51
CA GLN A 151 -4.19 6.92 10.36
C GLN A 151 -3.05 7.82 9.86
N SER A 152 -1.92 7.21 9.47
CA SER A 152 -0.73 7.92 9.01
C SER A 152 -0.15 7.30 7.73
N PRO A 153 -0.53 7.81 6.54
CA PRO A 153 0.07 7.36 5.27
C PRO A 153 1.59 7.43 5.28
N ARG A 154 2.14 8.46 5.90
CA ARG A 154 3.59 8.62 6.04
C ARG A 154 4.24 7.45 6.77
N LYS A 155 3.66 6.99 7.90
CA LYS A 155 4.19 5.82 8.64
C LYS A 155 4.07 4.54 7.81
N VAL A 156 2.94 4.36 7.13
CA VAL A 156 2.77 3.22 6.22
C VAL A 156 3.82 3.21 5.13
N LEU A 157 4.08 4.34 4.48
CA LEU A 157 5.09 4.44 3.43
C LEU A 157 6.52 4.26 3.97
N GLN A 158 6.80 4.65 5.22
CA GLN A 158 8.06 4.32 5.89
C GLN A 158 8.23 2.82 6.10
N GLU A 159 7.19 2.13 6.57
CA GLU A 159 7.19 0.67 6.71
C GLU A 159 7.31 -0.03 5.34
N VAL A 160 6.61 0.45 4.32
CA VAL A 160 6.76 -0.03 2.93
C VAL A 160 8.22 0.11 2.46
N GLN A 161 8.84 1.26 2.71
CA GLN A 161 10.26 1.48 2.41
C GLN A 161 11.15 0.49 3.18
N ARG A 162 10.85 0.22 4.45
CA ARG A 162 11.63 -0.72 5.27
C ARG A 162 11.55 -2.14 4.73
N VAL A 163 10.34 -2.65 4.48
CA VAL A 163 10.12 -4.04 4.06
C VAL A 163 10.53 -4.32 2.61
N LEU A 164 10.48 -3.32 1.71
CA LEU A 164 10.98 -3.46 0.36
C LEU A 164 12.50 -3.61 0.35
N ARG A 165 13.03 -4.56 -0.46
CA ARG A 165 14.47 -4.61 -0.75
C ARG A 165 14.90 -3.40 -1.59
N PRO A 166 16.19 -3.08 -1.64
CA PRO A 166 16.71 -2.09 -2.60
C PRO A 166 16.28 -2.44 -4.03
N GLY A 167 15.76 -1.46 -4.76
CA GLY A 167 15.18 -1.67 -6.10
C GLY A 167 13.81 -2.38 -6.11
N GLY A 168 13.26 -2.72 -4.93
CA GLY A 168 11.89 -3.24 -4.81
C GLY A 168 10.84 -2.20 -5.16
N VAL A 169 9.63 -2.63 -5.50
CA VAL A 169 8.61 -1.78 -6.12
C VAL A 169 7.31 -1.80 -5.32
N LEU A 170 6.80 -0.62 -5.00
CA LEU A 170 5.43 -0.41 -4.55
C LEU A 170 4.53 -0.20 -5.77
N PHE A 171 3.50 -1.01 -5.94
CA PHE A 171 2.38 -0.75 -6.85
C PHE A 171 1.20 -0.24 -6.05
N PHE A 172 0.57 0.82 -6.51
CA PHE A 172 -0.53 1.44 -5.78
C PHE A 172 -1.71 1.80 -6.68
N TRP A 173 -2.91 1.77 -6.07
CA TRP A 173 -4.16 2.27 -6.63
C TRP A 173 -4.99 2.86 -5.49
N GLU A 174 -5.05 4.19 -5.42
CA GLU A 174 -5.69 4.88 -4.30
C GLU A 174 -6.71 5.90 -4.79
N HIS A 175 -7.84 6.05 -4.10
CA HIS A 175 -8.67 7.22 -4.34
C HIS A 175 -8.07 8.45 -3.65
N VAL A 176 -8.34 9.63 -4.20
CA VAL A 176 -7.78 10.89 -3.74
C VAL A 176 -8.81 12.02 -3.81
N ALA A 177 -8.45 13.13 -3.21
CA ALA A 177 -9.24 14.35 -3.28
C ALA A 177 -9.46 14.84 -4.72
N GLU A 178 -10.63 15.37 -4.98
CA GLU A 178 -10.92 16.15 -6.19
C GLU A 178 -10.19 17.52 -6.15
N PRO A 179 -10.06 18.22 -7.27
CA PRO A 179 -9.45 19.54 -7.28
C PRO A 179 -10.14 20.51 -6.33
N TYR A 180 -9.34 21.20 -5.54
CA TYR A 180 -9.83 22.21 -4.60
C TYR A 180 -10.72 23.22 -5.33
N GLY A 181 -11.85 23.61 -4.70
CA GLY A 181 -12.82 24.55 -5.26
C GLY A 181 -13.80 23.95 -6.27
N SER A 182 -13.67 22.66 -6.64
CA SER A 182 -14.66 21.97 -7.48
C SER A 182 -15.93 21.58 -6.69
N TRP A 183 -17.05 21.42 -7.39
CA TRP A 183 -18.28 20.89 -6.79
C TRP A 183 -18.09 19.46 -6.25
N ALA A 184 -17.30 18.66 -6.93
CA ALA A 184 -17.00 17.30 -6.50
C ALA A 184 -16.21 17.31 -5.18
N PHE A 185 -15.22 18.19 -5.02
CA PHE A 185 -14.48 18.37 -3.76
C PHE A 185 -15.41 18.86 -2.63
N MET A 186 -16.32 19.78 -2.92
CA MET A 186 -17.33 20.22 -1.95
C MET A 186 -18.15 19.02 -1.42
N TRP A 187 -18.62 18.15 -2.30
CA TRP A 187 -19.34 16.94 -1.89
C TRP A 187 -18.49 15.97 -1.10
N GLN A 188 -17.20 15.79 -1.47
CA GLN A 188 -16.26 15.01 -0.65
C GLN A 188 -16.18 15.56 0.77
N GLN A 189 -16.03 16.87 0.94
CA GLN A 189 -16.02 17.51 2.25
C GLN A 189 -17.32 17.27 3.02
N VAL A 190 -18.47 17.43 2.36
CA VAL A 190 -19.80 17.24 3.00
C VAL A 190 -19.97 15.83 3.54
N PHE A 191 -19.58 14.82 2.77
CA PHE A 191 -19.77 13.41 3.16
C PHE A 191 -18.66 12.84 4.02
N GLU A 192 -17.46 13.42 4.05
CA GLU A 192 -16.29 12.85 4.73
C GLU A 192 -16.54 12.44 6.19
N PRO A 193 -17.19 13.23 7.06
CA PRO A 193 -17.37 12.84 8.45
C PRO A 193 -18.15 11.53 8.62
N THR A 194 -19.20 11.35 7.81
CA THR A 194 -20.01 10.12 7.81
C THR A 194 -19.32 8.99 7.06
N TRP A 195 -18.64 9.30 5.95
CA TRP A 195 -17.96 8.33 5.13
C TRP A 195 -16.84 7.58 5.88
N LYS A 196 -16.10 8.29 6.74
CA LYS A 196 -15.07 7.68 7.61
C LYS A 196 -15.59 6.52 8.43
N HIS A 197 -16.82 6.60 8.89
CA HIS A 197 -17.45 5.51 9.65
C HIS A 197 -17.88 4.35 8.73
N ILE A 198 -18.50 4.65 7.59
CA ILE A 198 -18.99 3.63 6.65
C ILE A 198 -17.87 2.93 5.91
N GLY A 199 -16.82 3.67 5.53
CA GLY A 199 -15.68 3.22 4.74
C GLY A 199 -14.48 2.77 5.57
N ASP A 200 -14.69 2.35 6.80
CA ASP A 200 -13.63 1.84 7.71
C ASP A 200 -12.40 2.76 7.76
N GLY A 201 -12.63 4.03 8.08
CA GLY A 201 -11.59 5.06 8.20
C GLY A 201 -11.26 5.84 6.93
N CYS A 202 -11.88 5.50 5.80
CA CYS A 202 -11.59 6.11 4.50
C CYS A 202 -11.86 7.63 4.49
N CYS A 203 -10.82 8.42 4.20
CA CYS A 203 -10.86 9.89 4.06
C CYS A 203 -11.02 10.27 2.59
N LEU A 204 -12.11 10.96 2.24
CA LEU A 204 -12.43 11.35 0.88
C LEU A 204 -11.54 12.48 0.35
N THR A 205 -11.11 13.38 1.23
CA THR A 205 -10.36 14.59 0.88
C THR A 205 -8.84 14.44 1.04
N ARG A 206 -8.34 13.18 1.15
CA ARG A 206 -6.91 12.92 1.32
C ARG A 206 -6.14 13.13 0.02
N GLU A 207 -5.04 13.87 0.12
CA GLU A 207 -4.13 14.15 -0.99
C GLU A 207 -2.96 13.15 -1.00
N THR A 208 -3.26 11.85 -1.10
CA THR A 208 -2.30 10.73 -0.98
C THR A 208 -1.11 10.86 -1.95
N TRP A 209 -1.26 11.55 -3.09
CA TRP A 209 -0.15 11.79 -4.01
C TRP A 209 0.98 12.58 -3.35
N LYS A 210 0.68 13.52 -2.45
CA LYS A 210 1.69 14.29 -1.71
C LYS A 210 2.50 13.41 -0.76
N ASP A 211 1.82 12.46 -0.09
CA ASP A 211 2.50 11.51 0.79
C ASP A 211 3.45 10.59 0.00
N LEU A 212 3.02 10.13 -1.18
CA LEU A 212 3.85 9.32 -2.08
C LEU A 212 5.07 10.11 -2.59
N GLU A 213 4.88 11.35 -3.06
CA GLU A 213 5.96 12.23 -3.52
C GLU A 213 7.00 12.51 -2.43
N ASN A 214 6.55 12.63 -1.18
CA ASN A 214 7.42 12.89 -0.02
C ASN A 214 8.07 11.61 0.56
N ALA A 215 7.70 10.42 0.09
CA ALA A 215 8.14 9.14 0.67
C ALA A 215 9.54 8.69 0.21
N GLN A 216 10.32 9.55 -0.46
CA GLN A 216 11.72 9.31 -0.84
C GLN A 216 11.95 8.06 -1.72
N PHE A 217 11.01 7.72 -2.59
CA PHE A 217 11.24 6.76 -3.66
C PHE A 217 12.17 7.36 -4.72
N SER A 218 13.01 6.53 -5.35
CA SER A 218 13.92 6.98 -6.42
C SER A 218 13.22 7.29 -7.74
N GLU A 219 12.08 6.62 -7.96
CA GLU A 219 11.24 6.80 -9.14
C GLU A 219 9.79 6.67 -8.73
N ILE A 220 8.94 7.58 -9.20
CA ILE A 220 7.49 7.48 -9.04
C ILE A 220 6.86 7.71 -10.40
N GLN A 221 6.06 6.74 -10.86
CA GLN A 221 5.18 6.86 -12.01
C GLN A 221 3.75 6.83 -11.51
N MET A 222 2.98 7.86 -11.77
CA MET A 222 1.63 8.02 -11.26
C MET A 222 0.70 8.58 -12.34
N GLU A 223 -0.45 7.97 -12.50
CA GLU A 223 -1.50 8.39 -13.43
C GLU A 223 -2.81 8.63 -12.67
N ARG A 224 -3.54 9.68 -13.05
CA ARG A 224 -4.87 9.94 -12.53
C ARG A 224 -5.91 9.17 -13.34
N GLN A 225 -6.83 8.50 -12.66
CA GLN A 225 -7.89 7.70 -13.24
C GLN A 225 -9.26 8.20 -12.76
N PRO A 226 -10.30 8.16 -13.61
CA PRO A 226 -11.65 8.46 -13.15
C PRO A 226 -12.14 7.40 -12.15
N PRO A 227 -13.09 7.76 -11.27
CA PRO A 227 -13.68 6.78 -10.36
C PRO A 227 -14.45 5.71 -11.13
N PRO A 228 -14.47 4.45 -10.66
CA PRO A 228 -15.22 3.38 -11.30
C PRO A 228 -16.74 3.64 -11.29
N PHE A 229 -17.22 4.42 -10.33
CA PHE A 229 -18.63 4.84 -10.22
C PHE A 229 -18.71 6.34 -9.94
N LYS A 230 -19.23 7.11 -10.91
CA LYS A 230 -19.31 8.57 -10.82
C LYS A 230 -20.26 9.09 -9.72
N TRP A 231 -21.16 8.25 -9.23
CA TRP A 231 -22.13 8.60 -8.18
C TRP A 231 -21.60 8.39 -6.76
N LEU A 232 -20.48 7.68 -6.60
CA LEU A 232 -19.80 7.54 -5.32
C LEU A 232 -18.86 8.72 -5.09
N PRO A 233 -18.75 9.21 -3.85
CA PRO A 233 -17.86 10.31 -3.51
C PRO A 233 -16.37 9.90 -3.51
N VAL A 234 -16.08 8.62 -3.79
CA VAL A 234 -14.73 8.03 -3.84
C VAL A 234 -14.10 8.22 -5.21
N GLY A 235 -13.63 9.37 -5.51
CA GLY A 235 -12.95 9.60 -6.78
C GLY A 235 -12.32 10.98 -6.81
N PRO A 236 -11.36 11.24 -7.66
CA PRO A 236 -10.72 10.33 -8.61
C PRO A 236 -9.76 9.35 -7.92
N HIS A 237 -9.13 8.51 -8.75
CA HIS A 237 -8.09 7.61 -8.29
C HIS A 237 -6.73 8.03 -8.85
N ILE A 238 -5.67 7.62 -8.17
CA ILE A 238 -4.31 7.57 -8.70
C ILE A 238 -3.87 6.12 -8.77
N MET A 239 -3.14 5.75 -9.81
CA MET A 239 -2.51 4.44 -9.93
C MET A 239 -1.07 4.59 -10.41
N GLY A 240 -0.22 3.67 -10.01
CA GLY A 240 1.17 3.72 -10.44
C GLY A 240 2.10 2.78 -9.72
N LYS A 241 3.37 3.08 -9.87
CA LYS A 241 4.47 2.39 -9.17
C LYS A 241 5.44 3.38 -8.57
N ALA A 242 6.09 2.97 -7.48
CA ALA A 242 7.20 3.70 -6.87
C ALA A 242 8.34 2.73 -6.56
N VAL A 243 9.59 3.11 -6.86
CA VAL A 243 10.76 2.24 -6.74
C VAL A 243 11.59 2.68 -5.54
N LYS A 244 11.93 1.73 -4.66
CA LYS A 244 12.85 1.99 -3.54
C LYS A 244 14.26 2.23 -4.06
N SER A 245 14.91 3.28 -3.55
CA SER A 245 16.30 3.61 -3.86
C SER A 245 17.25 2.48 -3.50
N PHE A 246 18.32 2.32 -4.28
CA PHE A 246 19.49 1.56 -3.84
C PHE A 246 20.25 2.37 -2.77
N PRO A 247 20.87 1.71 -1.79
CA PRO A 247 21.74 2.40 -0.83
C PRO A 247 22.84 3.14 -1.58
N SER A 248 23.14 4.36 -1.13
CA SER A 248 24.26 5.10 -1.72
C SER A 248 25.57 4.35 -1.49
N PRO A 249 26.57 4.45 -2.38
CA PRO A 249 27.87 3.80 -2.18
C PRO A 249 28.50 4.15 -0.82
N LYS A 250 28.27 5.36 -0.30
CA LYS A 250 28.75 5.78 1.03
C LYS A 250 28.06 5.03 2.18
N ALA A 251 26.75 4.72 2.05
CA ALA A 251 26.02 3.95 3.04
C ALA A 251 26.43 2.47 3.04
N LEU A 252 26.81 1.92 1.89
CA LEU A 252 27.36 0.56 1.79
C LEU A 252 28.73 0.44 2.50
N ILE A 253 29.60 1.45 2.38
CA ILE A 253 30.91 1.44 3.02
C ILE A 253 30.79 1.55 4.55
N SER A 254 29.83 2.29 5.06
CA SER A 254 29.61 2.46 6.51
C SER A 254 28.95 1.24 7.18
N SER A 255 28.29 0.36 6.43
CA SER A 255 27.66 -0.87 6.95
C SER A 255 28.58 -2.08 7.02
N PHE A 256 29.80 -2.01 6.43
CA PHE A 256 30.85 -2.98 6.69
C PHE A 256 31.70 -2.47 7.86
N PRO A 257 31.72 -3.17 9.02
CA PRO A 257 32.70 -2.85 10.05
C PRO A 257 34.06 -2.96 9.36
N SER A 258 34.84 -1.87 9.45
CA SER A 258 36.15 -1.71 8.85
C SER A 258 36.90 -3.05 8.83
N LEU A 259 37.06 -3.65 7.64
CA LEU A 259 38.19 -4.51 7.39
C LEU A 259 39.39 -3.62 7.68
N GLN A 260 39.99 -3.79 8.86
CA GLN A 260 41.32 -3.28 9.13
C GLN A 260 42.20 -3.85 8.03
N LEU A 261 42.62 -3.01 7.11
CA LEU A 261 43.73 -3.30 6.23
C LEU A 261 44.91 -3.55 7.19
N GLU A 262 45.13 -4.82 7.54
CA GLU A 262 46.40 -5.22 8.13
C GLU A 262 47.47 -4.76 7.14
N GLN A 263 48.23 -3.80 7.61
CA GLN A 263 49.44 -3.36 6.91
C GLN A 263 50.34 -4.59 6.76
N VAL A 264 50.32 -5.17 5.59
CA VAL A 264 51.33 -6.20 5.24
C VAL A 264 52.70 -5.50 5.32
N PRO A 265 53.61 -5.91 6.24
CA PRO A 265 54.91 -5.28 6.35
C PRO A 265 55.64 -5.49 5.04
N HIS A 266 56.08 -4.40 4.41
CA HIS A 266 56.99 -4.42 3.27
C HIS A 266 58.27 -5.10 3.69
N GLN A 267 58.47 -6.36 3.37
CA GLN A 267 59.78 -6.99 3.39
C GLN A 267 60.56 -6.54 2.12
N PRO A 268 61.77 -6.00 2.29
CA PRO A 268 62.60 -5.66 1.14
C PRO A 268 63.03 -6.92 0.42
N ILE A 269 62.75 -6.98 -0.90
CA ILE A 269 63.22 -8.07 -1.77
C ILE A 269 64.72 -7.84 -2.01
N TYR A 270 65.58 -8.65 -1.36
CA TYR A 270 66.99 -8.75 -1.70
C TYR A 270 67.15 -9.55 -2.98
N LEU A 271 67.55 -8.89 -4.07
CA LEU A 271 68.00 -9.55 -5.30
C LEU A 271 69.47 -9.97 -5.09
N PRO A 272 69.87 -11.25 -5.29
CA PRO A 272 71.23 -11.64 -5.26
C PRO A 272 71.98 -11.12 -6.51
N LEU A 273 73.12 -10.39 -6.27
CA LEU A 273 74.06 -10.01 -7.30
C LEU A 273 74.72 -11.26 -7.83
N ARG A 274 74.56 -11.55 -9.14
CA ARG A 274 75.37 -12.52 -9.84
C ARG A 274 76.78 -11.94 -10.00
N GLY A 275 77.75 -12.53 -9.31
CA GLY A 275 79.18 -12.34 -9.57
C GLY A 275 79.57 -13.08 -10.82
N THR A 276 80.50 -12.47 -11.56
CA THR A 276 81.19 -12.88 -12.78
C THR A 276 81.82 -14.26 -12.76
#